data_af6d11c0565bafeba984528fb2ef41c8
#
_entry.id   af6d11c0565bafeba984528fb2ef41c8
#
_cell.length_a   1.000
_cell.length_b   1.000
_cell.length_c   1.000
_cell.angle_alpha   90.00
_cell.angle_beta   90.00
_cell.angle_gamma   90.00
#
_symmetry.space_group_name_H-M   'P 1'
#
loop_
_entity.id
_entity.type
_entity.pdbx_description
1 polymer ?
#
loop_
_entity_poly.entity_id
_entity_poly.type
_entity_poly.pdbx_seq_one_letter_code
_entity_poly.pdbx_strand_id
1 'polypeptide(L)'
;SLPGVGDYIAAAVLSIAFDQPYAVVDGNVKRVLARLHKISAPVNQPQSNPTFKAAADILLHVRRPGTFNQAMMELGALVCKPQNPACDDCPLSKSCRAYRSQQVRDFPKRKKRKTTPQYHIAVGVVFKNNRVLITQRKPEGLLGGLWEFPGGKIRDGESAEVACIREIREEANLAVEIDHHLTQVKHAYTHFKIIMEVFCCKYVSGRVALRGPVAFRWIRIDEYQKFPFPRANHKFIPMLKGLQLTSETGKP
;
A
#
# COMPACT_ATOMS: atom_id res chain seq x y z
N SER A 1 15.84 18.16 13.16
CA SER A 1 14.65 17.30 13.00
C SER A 1 15.02 15.89 13.42
N LEU A 2 14.14 15.23 14.17
CA LEU A 2 14.32 13.83 14.56
C LEU A 2 13.64 12.94 13.50
N PRO A 3 14.28 11.85 13.05
CA PRO A 3 13.67 10.91 12.12
C PRO A 3 12.34 10.37 12.65
N GLY A 4 11.27 10.38 11.85
CA GLY A 4 9.94 9.92 12.23
C GLY A 4 9.10 10.92 13.03
N VAL A 5 9.63 12.08 13.40
CA VAL A 5 8.90 13.14 14.11
C VAL A 5 8.43 14.19 13.11
N GLY A 6 7.16 14.13 12.74
CA GLY A 6 6.51 15.15 11.91
C GLY A 6 5.94 16.30 12.76
N ASP A 7 5.43 17.35 12.08
CA ASP A 7 4.88 18.56 12.70
C ASP A 7 3.84 18.29 13.79
N TYR A 8 2.98 17.30 13.59
CA TYR A 8 1.96 16.89 14.57
C TYR A 8 2.60 16.39 15.86
N ILE A 9 3.55 15.44 15.78
CA ILE A 9 4.21 14.87 16.97
C ILE A 9 5.03 15.94 17.68
N ALA A 10 5.77 16.74 16.92
CA ALA A 10 6.56 17.84 17.47
C ALA A 10 5.69 18.83 18.25
N ALA A 11 4.58 19.30 17.64
CA ALA A 11 3.67 20.24 18.28
C ALA A 11 3.00 19.63 19.53
N ALA A 12 2.62 18.37 19.49
CA ALA A 12 2.00 17.67 20.62
C ALA A 12 2.97 17.57 21.81
N VAL A 13 4.21 17.10 21.56
CA VAL A 13 5.22 16.99 22.62
C VAL A 13 5.58 18.36 23.19
N LEU A 14 5.85 19.36 22.33
CA LEU A 14 6.24 20.69 22.78
C LEU A 14 5.14 21.37 23.58
N SER A 15 3.87 21.23 23.20
CA SER A 15 2.77 21.87 23.90
C SER A 15 2.33 21.15 25.16
N ILE A 16 2.27 19.80 25.15
CA ILE A 16 1.74 19.01 26.26
C ILE A 16 2.79 18.79 27.33
N ALA A 17 4.05 18.51 26.95
CA ALA A 17 5.10 18.21 27.92
C ALA A 17 5.94 19.44 28.32
N PHE A 18 5.99 20.47 27.47
CA PHE A 18 6.86 21.63 27.67
C PHE A 18 6.12 22.98 27.65
N ASP A 19 4.79 22.97 27.61
CA ASP A 19 3.93 24.19 27.59
C ASP A 19 4.32 25.22 26.52
N GLN A 20 4.93 24.77 25.42
CA GLN A 20 5.28 25.64 24.30
C GLN A 20 4.04 25.95 23.45
N PRO A 21 3.87 27.18 22.93
CA PRO A 21 2.67 27.63 22.25
C PRO A 21 2.59 27.12 20.79
N TYR A 22 2.53 25.81 20.62
CA TYR A 22 2.35 25.15 19.33
C TYR A 22 0.96 24.50 19.24
N ALA A 23 0.18 24.89 18.22
CA ALA A 23 -1.11 24.25 17.98
C ALA A 23 -0.94 22.87 17.34
N VAL A 24 -1.63 21.90 17.89
CA VAL A 24 -1.69 20.52 17.36
C VAL A 24 -2.78 20.42 16.31
N VAL A 25 -2.45 19.86 15.15
CA VAL A 25 -3.41 19.67 14.03
C VAL A 25 -3.38 18.23 13.57
N ASP A 26 -4.23 17.40 14.19
CA ASP A 26 -4.50 16.02 13.77
C ASP A 26 -5.76 15.92 12.90
N GLY A 27 -6.18 14.70 12.57
CA GLY A 27 -7.40 14.46 11.80
C GLY A 27 -8.69 14.88 12.54
N ASN A 28 -8.70 14.82 13.88
CA ASN A 28 -9.82 15.24 14.71
C ASN A 28 -9.91 16.75 14.76
N VAL A 29 -8.80 17.41 15.02
CA VAL A 29 -8.72 18.88 15.06
C VAL A 29 -9.08 19.47 13.70
N LYS A 30 -8.57 18.92 12.58
CA LYS A 30 -8.98 19.36 11.22
C LYS A 30 -10.48 19.28 11.01
N ARG A 31 -11.12 18.21 11.48
CA ARG A 31 -12.59 18.08 11.37
C ARG A 31 -13.34 19.10 12.20
N VAL A 32 -12.91 19.36 13.44
CA VAL A 32 -13.48 20.39 14.29
C VAL A 32 -13.36 21.75 13.62
N LEU A 33 -12.15 22.14 13.22
CA LEU A 33 -11.87 23.42 12.56
C LEU A 33 -12.65 23.58 11.25
N ALA A 34 -12.72 22.50 10.43
CA ALA A 34 -13.49 22.53 9.20
C ALA A 34 -14.96 22.83 9.43
N ARG A 35 -15.58 22.29 10.48
CA ARG A 35 -16.97 22.57 10.85
C ARG A 35 -17.13 23.94 11.53
N LEU A 36 -16.24 24.26 12.47
CA LEU A 36 -16.30 25.51 13.23
C LEU A 36 -16.24 26.73 12.29
N HIS A 37 -15.34 26.73 11.31
CA HIS A 37 -15.10 27.86 10.43
C HIS A 37 -15.62 27.66 8.99
N LYS A 38 -16.24 26.50 8.66
CA LYS A 38 -16.63 26.10 7.31
C LYS A 38 -15.45 26.11 6.33
N ILE A 39 -14.31 25.58 6.74
CA ILE A 39 -13.10 25.50 5.89
C ILE A 39 -13.36 24.49 4.77
N SER A 40 -13.36 24.97 3.52
CA SER A 40 -13.61 24.16 2.33
C SER A 40 -12.37 23.43 1.81
N ALA A 41 -11.18 23.71 2.34
CA ALA A 41 -9.96 22.99 2.00
C ALA A 41 -10.09 21.51 2.39
N PRO A 42 -9.74 20.55 1.50
CA PRO A 42 -9.89 19.13 1.80
C PRO A 42 -8.95 18.67 2.92
N VAL A 43 -9.48 18.07 3.97
CA VAL A 43 -8.68 17.65 5.16
C VAL A 43 -7.64 16.56 4.87
N ASN A 44 -7.78 15.85 3.76
CA ASN A 44 -6.91 14.75 3.35
C ASN A 44 -5.91 15.13 2.25
N GLN A 45 -5.61 16.41 2.09
CA GLN A 45 -4.60 16.93 1.16
C GLN A 45 -3.49 17.63 1.96
N PRO A 46 -2.19 17.29 1.73
CA PRO A 46 -1.06 17.96 2.39
C PRO A 46 -1.05 19.48 2.18
N GLN A 47 -1.46 19.91 1.00
CA GLN A 47 -1.54 21.33 0.63
C GLN A 47 -2.53 22.13 1.49
N SER A 48 -3.46 21.45 2.14
CA SER A 48 -4.43 22.09 3.06
C SER A 48 -3.88 22.28 4.48
N ASN A 49 -2.74 21.66 4.81
CA ASN A 49 -2.18 21.73 6.17
C ASN A 49 -1.94 23.16 6.67
N PRO A 50 -1.36 24.08 5.87
CA PRO A 50 -1.16 25.48 6.31
C PRO A 50 -2.46 26.17 6.71
N THR A 51 -3.56 25.95 5.96
CA THR A 51 -4.88 26.55 6.27
C THR A 51 -5.40 26.10 7.62
N PHE A 52 -5.30 24.81 7.92
CA PHE A 52 -5.74 24.27 9.22
C PHE A 52 -4.79 24.68 10.35
N LYS A 53 -3.49 24.76 10.08
CA LYS A 53 -2.51 25.22 11.06
C LYS A 53 -2.77 26.67 11.45
N ALA A 54 -2.96 27.57 10.50
CA ALA A 54 -3.28 28.97 10.74
C ALA A 54 -4.59 29.13 11.56
N ALA A 55 -5.64 28.34 11.23
CA ALA A 55 -6.88 28.36 11.99
C ALA A 55 -6.70 27.85 13.44
N ALA A 56 -5.85 26.85 13.64
CA ALA A 56 -5.55 26.33 14.98
C ALA A 56 -4.71 27.32 15.80
N ASP A 57 -3.73 27.98 15.19
CA ASP A 57 -2.85 28.97 15.84
C ASP A 57 -3.64 30.19 16.34
N ILE A 58 -4.65 30.63 15.57
CA ILE A 58 -5.53 31.74 15.98
C ILE A 58 -6.34 31.40 17.23
N LEU A 59 -6.73 30.14 17.41
CA LEU A 59 -7.54 29.69 18.53
C LEU A 59 -6.69 29.29 19.75
N LEU A 60 -5.40 29.08 19.58
CA LEU A 60 -4.52 28.52 20.58
C LEU A 60 -4.51 29.36 21.87
N HIS A 61 -4.77 28.70 22.99
CA HIS A 61 -4.62 29.33 24.31
C HIS A 61 -3.14 29.31 24.72
N VAL A 62 -2.42 30.38 24.43
CA VAL A 62 -0.95 30.47 24.59
C VAL A 62 -0.42 30.23 26.00
N ARG A 63 -1.24 30.47 27.05
CA ARG A 63 -0.86 30.23 28.48
C ARG A 63 -1.08 28.78 28.92
N ARG A 64 -1.88 28.00 28.19
CA ARG A 64 -2.18 26.58 28.48
C ARG A 64 -2.31 25.80 27.18
N PRO A 65 -1.25 25.76 26.37
CA PRO A 65 -1.33 25.19 25.02
C PRO A 65 -1.59 23.67 25.05
N GLY A 66 -0.98 22.96 26.00
CA GLY A 66 -1.20 21.52 26.18
C GLY A 66 -2.65 21.17 26.49
N THR A 67 -3.24 21.86 27.49
CA THR A 67 -4.66 21.66 27.86
C THR A 67 -5.60 21.99 26.70
N PHE A 68 -5.34 23.11 25.98
CA PHE A 68 -6.13 23.48 24.81
C PHE A 68 -6.08 22.43 23.72
N ASN A 69 -4.88 21.95 23.38
CA ASN A 69 -4.70 20.95 22.34
C ASN A 69 -5.38 19.62 22.68
N GLN A 70 -5.27 19.16 23.93
CA GLN A 70 -5.96 17.97 24.42
C GLN A 70 -7.49 18.14 24.31
N ALA A 71 -8.02 19.27 24.78
CA ALA A 71 -9.46 19.55 24.68
C ALA A 71 -9.97 19.54 23.24
N MET A 72 -9.20 20.10 22.29
CA MET A 72 -9.56 20.11 20.87
C MET A 72 -9.54 18.70 20.26
N MET A 73 -8.56 17.88 20.63
CA MET A 73 -8.47 16.49 20.17
C MET A 73 -9.61 15.64 20.74
N GLU A 74 -9.92 15.79 22.04
CA GLU A 74 -11.01 15.10 22.73
C GLU A 74 -12.37 15.52 22.18
N LEU A 75 -12.60 16.81 21.98
CA LEU A 75 -13.81 17.32 21.34
C LEU A 75 -14.02 16.65 19.96
N GLY A 76 -12.96 16.50 19.18
CA GLY A 76 -13.01 15.79 17.91
C GLY A 76 -13.29 14.30 18.09
N ALA A 77 -12.71 13.65 19.06
CA ALA A 77 -12.87 12.20 19.29
C ALA A 77 -14.26 11.84 19.85
N LEU A 78 -14.76 12.61 20.82
CA LEU A 78 -15.91 12.24 21.63
C LEU A 78 -17.21 12.91 21.18
N VAL A 79 -17.16 14.17 20.78
CA VAL A 79 -18.36 15.00 20.48
C VAL A 79 -18.49 15.24 18.98
N CYS A 80 -17.49 15.89 18.37
CA CYS A 80 -17.52 16.24 16.94
C CYS A 80 -17.12 15.05 16.06
N LYS A 81 -17.82 13.92 16.20
CA LYS A 81 -17.54 12.66 15.48
C LYS A 81 -17.67 12.80 13.96
N PRO A 82 -17.00 11.93 13.18
CA PRO A 82 -17.16 11.91 11.72
C PRO A 82 -18.61 11.72 11.27
N GLN A 83 -19.28 10.75 11.87
CA GLN A 83 -20.69 10.45 11.67
C GLN A 83 -21.47 10.77 12.97
N ASN A 84 -22.68 11.29 12.82
CA ASN A 84 -23.60 11.61 13.94
C ASN A 84 -22.92 12.36 15.10
N PRO A 85 -22.36 13.55 14.87
CA PRO A 85 -21.78 14.35 15.95
C PRO A 85 -22.86 14.81 16.91
N ALA A 86 -22.54 14.82 18.22
CA ALA A 86 -23.42 15.31 19.27
C ALA A 86 -23.36 16.85 19.34
N CYS A 87 -23.98 17.52 18.36
CA CYS A 87 -23.89 18.98 18.22
C CYS A 87 -24.61 19.74 19.32
N ASP A 88 -25.69 19.18 19.84
CA ASP A 88 -26.50 19.81 20.91
C ASP A 88 -25.74 19.84 22.23
N ASP A 89 -24.88 18.84 22.49
CA ASP A 89 -24.02 18.76 23.67
C ASP A 89 -22.64 19.43 23.46
N CYS A 90 -22.43 20.03 22.27
CA CYS A 90 -21.13 20.57 21.90
C CYS A 90 -20.91 21.96 22.53
N PRO A 91 -19.84 22.20 23.32
CA PRO A 91 -19.57 23.50 23.91
C PRO A 91 -19.32 24.60 22.87
N LEU A 92 -19.01 24.24 21.61
CA LEU A 92 -18.79 25.16 20.52
C LEU A 92 -20.03 25.34 19.62
N SER A 93 -21.20 24.77 19.96
CA SER A 93 -22.40 24.79 19.12
C SER A 93 -22.80 26.20 18.70
N LYS A 94 -22.82 27.14 19.64
CA LYS A 94 -23.18 28.57 19.42
C LYS A 94 -22.24 29.28 18.43
N SER A 95 -20.96 28.90 18.39
CA SER A 95 -19.93 29.50 17.53
C SER A 95 -19.71 28.72 16.25
N CYS A 96 -20.24 27.49 16.15
CA CYS A 96 -20.01 26.60 15.04
C CYS A 96 -20.79 27.03 13.79
N ARG A 97 -20.07 27.54 12.76
CA ARG A 97 -20.69 28.02 11.53
C ARG A 97 -21.42 26.91 10.77
N ALA A 98 -20.86 25.67 10.73
CA ALA A 98 -21.52 24.55 10.05
C ALA A 98 -22.78 24.09 10.76
N TYR A 99 -22.82 24.12 12.10
CA TYR A 99 -24.02 23.78 12.87
C TYR A 99 -25.12 24.82 12.67
N ARG A 100 -24.78 26.10 12.85
CA ARG A 100 -25.72 27.22 12.66
C ARG A 100 -26.32 27.29 11.25
N SER A 101 -25.58 26.86 10.24
CA SER A 101 -26.06 26.80 8.85
C SER A 101 -26.61 25.43 8.45
N GLN A 102 -26.78 24.49 9.39
CA GLN A 102 -27.27 23.11 9.17
C GLN A 102 -26.43 22.31 8.13
N GLN A 103 -25.15 22.63 8.00
CA GLN A 103 -24.24 22.04 7.01
C GLN A 103 -23.15 21.16 7.65
N VAL A 104 -23.41 20.59 8.83
CA VAL A 104 -22.42 19.77 9.56
C VAL A 104 -21.95 18.56 8.75
N ARG A 105 -22.87 17.98 7.94
CA ARG A 105 -22.56 16.81 7.08
C ARG A 105 -21.70 17.17 5.87
N ASP A 106 -21.72 18.43 5.44
CA ASP A 106 -20.93 18.90 4.31
C ASP A 106 -19.45 19.09 4.65
N PHE A 107 -19.12 19.11 5.94
CA PHE A 107 -17.76 19.31 6.46
C PHE A 107 -17.34 18.15 7.36
N PRO A 108 -16.05 17.75 7.27
CA PRO A 108 -14.99 18.33 6.44
C PRO A 108 -15.09 17.90 4.97
N LYS A 109 -14.68 18.76 4.06
CA LYS A 109 -14.50 18.40 2.66
C LYS A 109 -13.36 17.40 2.52
N ARG A 110 -13.51 16.45 1.60
CA ARG A 110 -12.47 15.45 1.28
C ARG A 110 -12.33 15.33 -0.23
N LYS A 111 -11.11 15.31 -0.70
CA LYS A 111 -10.84 14.93 -2.10
C LYS A 111 -11.03 13.41 -2.23
N LYS A 112 -11.80 12.99 -3.22
CA LYS A 112 -11.95 11.56 -3.53
C LYS A 112 -10.55 10.97 -3.77
N ARG A 113 -10.24 9.86 -3.10
CA ARG A 113 -9.00 9.13 -3.42
C ARG A 113 -9.12 8.58 -4.83
N LYS A 114 -8.06 8.71 -5.62
CA LYS A 114 -7.97 7.97 -6.87
C LYS A 114 -8.09 6.48 -6.55
N THR A 115 -8.84 5.76 -7.35
CA THR A 115 -8.91 4.30 -7.24
C THR A 115 -7.50 3.74 -7.33
N THR A 116 -7.14 2.89 -6.38
CA THR A 116 -5.83 2.23 -6.41
C THR A 116 -5.79 1.31 -7.63
N PRO A 117 -4.85 1.48 -8.57
CA PRO A 117 -4.75 0.62 -9.74
C PRO A 117 -4.68 -0.84 -9.35
N GLN A 118 -5.35 -1.71 -10.10
CA GLN A 118 -5.30 -3.15 -9.94
C GLN A 118 -4.72 -3.75 -11.20
N TYR A 119 -3.72 -4.62 -11.02
CA TYR A 119 -3.07 -5.32 -12.12
C TYR A 119 -3.34 -6.82 -12.00
N HIS A 120 -3.66 -7.43 -13.13
CA HIS A 120 -3.72 -8.86 -13.29
C HIS A 120 -2.39 -9.33 -13.86
N ILE A 121 -1.75 -10.26 -13.18
CA ILE A 121 -0.43 -10.78 -13.56
C ILE A 121 -0.45 -12.30 -13.59
N ALA A 122 0.29 -12.87 -14.52
CA ALA A 122 0.55 -14.29 -14.61
C ALA A 122 2.01 -14.56 -14.23
N VAL A 123 2.23 -15.58 -13.41
CA VAL A 123 3.56 -15.96 -12.90
C VAL A 123 3.78 -17.44 -13.12
N GLY A 124 4.92 -17.82 -13.68
CA GLY A 124 5.28 -19.20 -13.91
C GLY A 124 6.43 -19.67 -13.01
N VAL A 125 6.18 -20.70 -12.23
CA VAL A 125 7.21 -21.44 -11.51
C VAL A 125 7.75 -22.51 -12.46
N VAL A 126 8.87 -22.21 -13.11
CA VAL A 126 9.46 -23.11 -14.11
C VAL A 126 10.34 -24.14 -13.43
N PHE A 127 9.96 -25.41 -13.55
CA PHE A 127 10.70 -26.54 -13.00
C PHE A 127 11.63 -27.18 -14.05
N LYS A 128 12.87 -27.43 -13.65
CA LYS A 128 13.88 -28.16 -14.42
C LYS A 128 14.80 -28.93 -13.45
N ASN A 129 14.90 -30.26 -13.60
CA ASN A 129 15.80 -31.10 -12.79
C ASN A 129 15.69 -30.82 -11.27
N ASN A 130 14.47 -30.86 -10.74
CA ASN A 130 14.15 -30.57 -9.33
C ASN A 130 14.59 -29.19 -8.82
N ARG A 131 14.75 -28.23 -9.73
CA ARG A 131 15.06 -26.83 -9.44
C ARG A 131 14.01 -25.92 -10.07
N VAL A 132 13.86 -24.73 -9.50
CA VAL A 132 12.97 -23.69 -10.03
C VAL A 132 13.80 -22.49 -10.48
N LEU A 133 13.35 -21.88 -11.59
CA LEU A 133 13.95 -20.65 -12.08
C LEU A 133 13.46 -19.47 -11.26
N ILE A 134 14.41 -18.65 -10.79
CA ILE A 134 14.15 -17.34 -10.23
C ILE A 134 14.94 -16.28 -10.98
N THR A 135 14.40 -15.08 -11.10
CA THR A 135 15.02 -13.94 -11.76
C THR A 135 15.12 -12.76 -10.80
N GLN A 136 16.11 -11.89 -10.97
CA GLN A 136 16.31 -10.71 -10.14
C GLN A 136 15.89 -9.46 -10.89
N ARG A 137 15.02 -8.68 -10.28
CA ARG A 137 14.57 -7.38 -10.81
C ARG A 137 15.72 -6.38 -10.87
N LYS A 138 15.67 -5.46 -11.83
CA LYS A 138 16.58 -4.30 -11.88
C LYS A 138 16.53 -3.56 -10.54
N PRO A 139 17.65 -2.98 -10.09
CA PRO A 139 17.69 -2.20 -8.85
C PRO A 139 16.70 -1.03 -8.86
N GLU A 140 16.51 -0.41 -10.02
CA GLU A 140 15.62 0.74 -10.19
C GLU A 140 14.17 0.30 -10.33
N GLY A 141 13.28 1.10 -9.76
CA GLY A 141 11.83 0.89 -9.88
C GLY A 141 11.20 0.13 -8.73
N LEU A 142 9.97 -0.31 -8.99
CA LEU A 142 9.13 -0.94 -7.99
C LEU A 142 9.66 -2.33 -7.61
N LEU A 143 9.86 -2.56 -6.29
CA LEU A 143 10.40 -3.82 -5.76
C LEU A 143 11.79 -4.17 -6.36
N GLY A 144 12.59 -3.15 -6.69
CA GLY A 144 13.90 -3.32 -7.30
C GLY A 144 14.85 -4.16 -6.46
N GLY A 145 15.70 -4.96 -7.14
CA GLY A 145 16.69 -5.84 -6.51
C GLY A 145 16.12 -7.13 -5.89
N LEU A 146 14.78 -7.27 -5.77
CA LEU A 146 14.17 -8.49 -5.26
C LEU A 146 14.19 -9.61 -6.31
N TRP A 147 14.16 -10.84 -5.82
CA TRP A 147 14.02 -12.04 -6.64
C TRP A 147 12.55 -12.38 -6.83
N GLU A 148 12.22 -12.90 -7.99
CA GLU A 148 10.85 -13.27 -8.34
C GLU A 148 10.84 -14.49 -9.26
N PHE A 149 9.68 -15.10 -9.44
CA PHE A 149 9.45 -16.03 -10.53
C PHE A 149 9.12 -15.23 -11.79
N PRO A 150 9.55 -15.69 -12.99
CA PRO A 150 9.27 -14.98 -14.23
C PRO A 150 7.76 -14.83 -14.45
N GLY A 151 7.35 -13.68 -14.97
CA GLY A 151 5.96 -13.37 -15.22
C GLY A 151 5.67 -11.88 -15.32
N GLY A 152 4.48 -11.54 -15.77
CA GLY A 152 4.12 -10.16 -16.01
C GLY A 152 2.62 -9.92 -16.14
N LYS A 153 2.27 -8.77 -16.73
CA LYS A 153 0.87 -8.35 -16.85
C LYS A 153 0.15 -9.16 -17.91
N ILE A 154 -1.06 -9.59 -17.58
CA ILE A 154 -2.00 -10.15 -18.53
C ILE A 154 -2.52 -8.99 -19.40
N ARG A 155 -2.44 -9.13 -20.71
CA ARG A 155 -2.92 -8.14 -21.68
C ARG A 155 -4.43 -8.26 -21.89
N ASP A 156 -5.06 -7.21 -22.39
CA ASP A 156 -6.49 -7.25 -22.70
C ASP A 156 -6.79 -8.35 -23.75
N GLY A 157 -7.74 -9.22 -23.42
CA GLY A 157 -8.12 -10.36 -24.26
C GLY A 157 -7.20 -11.58 -24.18
N GLU A 158 -6.16 -11.55 -23.35
CA GLU A 158 -5.22 -12.66 -23.16
C GLU A 158 -5.64 -13.53 -21.96
N SER A 159 -5.56 -14.87 -22.11
CA SER A 159 -5.73 -15.74 -20.94
C SER A 159 -4.48 -15.71 -20.04
N ALA A 160 -4.64 -16.08 -18.76
CA ALA A 160 -3.54 -16.08 -17.83
C ALA A 160 -2.44 -17.09 -18.19
N GLU A 161 -2.82 -18.22 -18.77
CA GLU A 161 -1.91 -19.26 -19.25
C GLU A 161 -1.05 -18.76 -20.42
N VAL A 162 -1.69 -18.11 -21.41
CA VAL A 162 -1.00 -17.52 -22.56
C VAL A 162 -0.04 -16.43 -22.10
N ALA A 163 -0.48 -15.56 -21.19
CA ALA A 163 0.37 -14.52 -20.61
C ALA A 163 1.59 -15.11 -19.89
N CYS A 164 1.39 -16.18 -19.09
CA CYS A 164 2.47 -16.87 -18.40
C CYS A 164 3.55 -17.38 -19.35
N ILE A 165 3.15 -18.12 -20.39
CA ILE A 165 4.09 -18.66 -21.38
C ILE A 165 4.81 -17.53 -22.13
N ARG A 166 4.08 -16.50 -22.55
CA ARG A 166 4.64 -15.34 -23.27
C ARG A 166 5.68 -14.61 -22.41
N GLU A 167 5.34 -14.29 -21.16
CA GLU A 167 6.24 -13.55 -20.25
C GLU A 167 7.52 -14.36 -19.97
N ILE A 168 7.42 -15.68 -19.72
CA ILE A 168 8.58 -16.54 -19.52
C ILE A 168 9.48 -16.53 -20.79
N ARG A 169 8.89 -16.57 -21.98
CA ARG A 169 9.62 -16.50 -23.23
C ARG A 169 10.25 -15.12 -23.44
N GLU A 170 9.53 -14.05 -23.15
CA GLU A 170 10.01 -12.67 -23.28
C GLU A 170 11.14 -12.37 -22.29
N GLU A 171 11.00 -12.74 -21.00
CA GLU A 171 11.95 -12.40 -19.95
C GLU A 171 13.15 -13.34 -19.84
N ALA A 172 12.94 -14.63 -20.06
CA ALA A 172 13.94 -15.67 -19.82
C ALA A 172 14.36 -16.46 -21.06
N ASN A 173 13.70 -16.26 -22.22
CA ASN A 173 13.96 -16.98 -23.47
C ASN A 173 13.81 -18.51 -23.36
N LEU A 174 12.85 -18.96 -22.53
CA LEU A 174 12.56 -20.37 -22.36
C LEU A 174 11.22 -20.75 -23.01
N ALA A 175 11.18 -21.97 -23.56
CA ALA A 175 9.93 -22.64 -23.91
C ALA A 175 9.50 -23.50 -22.73
N VAL A 176 8.23 -23.36 -22.34
CA VAL A 176 7.62 -24.07 -21.21
C VAL A 176 6.23 -24.58 -21.58
N GLU A 177 5.78 -25.59 -20.87
CA GLU A 177 4.42 -26.07 -20.87
C GLU A 177 3.79 -25.84 -19.48
N ILE A 178 2.54 -25.39 -19.46
CA ILE A 178 1.78 -25.31 -18.20
C ILE A 178 1.46 -26.72 -17.74
N ASP A 179 1.87 -27.07 -16.54
CA ASP A 179 1.50 -28.33 -15.91
C ASP A 179 0.13 -28.20 -15.24
N HIS A 180 0.00 -27.21 -14.35
CA HIS A 180 -1.28 -26.91 -13.70
C HIS A 180 -1.30 -25.48 -13.12
N HIS A 181 -2.49 -24.97 -12.88
CA HIS A 181 -2.70 -23.75 -12.11
C HIS A 181 -2.51 -24.06 -10.61
N LEU A 182 -1.58 -23.39 -9.97
CA LEU A 182 -1.26 -23.63 -8.55
C LEU A 182 -2.23 -22.87 -7.64
N THR A 183 -2.38 -21.56 -7.85
CA THR A 183 -3.23 -20.72 -6.99
C THR A 183 -3.41 -19.31 -7.55
N GLN A 184 -4.45 -18.62 -7.06
CA GLN A 184 -4.61 -17.18 -7.23
C GLN A 184 -4.20 -16.44 -5.96
N VAL A 185 -3.33 -15.45 -6.08
CA VAL A 185 -2.88 -14.59 -4.97
C VAL A 185 -3.39 -13.17 -5.14
N LYS A 186 -4.16 -12.68 -4.17
CA LYS A 186 -4.53 -11.26 -4.06
C LYS A 186 -3.62 -10.57 -3.06
N HIS A 187 -2.99 -9.46 -3.48
CA HIS A 187 -2.13 -8.67 -2.61
C HIS A 187 -2.30 -7.18 -2.87
N ALA A 188 -2.28 -6.37 -1.79
CA ALA A 188 -2.35 -4.92 -1.86
C ALA A 188 -1.02 -4.32 -1.38
N TYR A 189 -0.41 -3.53 -2.23
CA TYR A 189 0.66 -2.60 -1.88
C TYR A 189 0.09 -1.21 -1.62
N THR A 190 0.88 -0.31 -1.10
CA THR A 190 0.43 1.07 -0.78
C THR A 190 -0.17 1.81 -1.98
N HIS A 191 0.36 1.59 -3.19
CA HIS A 191 0.00 2.35 -4.38
C HIS A 191 -0.72 1.55 -5.47
N PHE A 192 -0.82 0.23 -5.33
CA PHE A 192 -1.48 -0.64 -6.31
C PHE A 192 -1.88 -1.98 -5.68
N LYS A 193 -2.80 -2.68 -6.35
CA LYS A 193 -3.23 -4.04 -6.00
C LYS A 193 -2.83 -4.97 -7.13
N ILE A 194 -2.57 -6.23 -6.80
CA ILE A 194 -2.35 -7.29 -7.78
C ILE A 194 -3.29 -8.46 -7.53
N ILE A 195 -3.72 -9.06 -8.61
CA ILE A 195 -4.27 -10.41 -8.68
C ILE A 195 -3.28 -11.20 -9.52
N MET A 196 -2.68 -12.21 -8.91
CA MET A 196 -1.62 -13.00 -9.51
C MET A 196 -2.13 -14.43 -9.72
N GLU A 197 -2.16 -14.87 -10.98
CA GLU A 197 -2.38 -16.27 -11.34
C GLU A 197 -1.04 -16.98 -11.38
N VAL A 198 -0.86 -17.99 -10.58
CA VAL A 198 0.41 -18.72 -10.42
C VAL A 198 0.28 -20.11 -11.04
N PHE A 199 1.20 -20.42 -11.95
CA PHE A 199 1.24 -21.70 -12.65
C PHE A 199 2.54 -22.46 -12.37
N CYS A 200 2.42 -23.78 -12.22
CA CYS A 200 3.57 -24.67 -12.32
C CYS A 200 3.83 -24.97 -13.80
N CYS A 201 5.06 -24.79 -14.23
CA CYS A 201 5.46 -24.95 -15.63
C CYS A 201 6.61 -25.97 -15.74
N LYS A 202 6.54 -26.84 -16.74
CA LYS A 202 7.64 -27.74 -17.14
C LYS A 202 8.55 -27.03 -18.13
N TYR A 203 9.85 -27.06 -17.90
CA TYR A 203 10.83 -26.64 -18.90
C TYR A 203 10.82 -27.59 -20.08
N VAL A 204 10.70 -27.04 -21.30
CA VAL A 204 10.75 -27.81 -22.54
C VAL A 204 12.11 -27.61 -23.20
N SER A 205 12.50 -26.38 -23.51
CA SER A 205 13.73 -26.08 -24.21
C SER A 205 14.19 -24.64 -24.03
N GLY A 206 15.36 -24.32 -24.52
CA GLY A 206 15.95 -22.97 -24.49
C GLY A 206 17.12 -22.82 -23.56
N ARG A 207 17.86 -21.73 -23.68
CA ARG A 207 18.88 -21.26 -22.74
C ARG A 207 18.42 -19.94 -22.15
N VAL A 208 18.60 -19.78 -20.82
CA VAL A 208 18.21 -18.53 -20.18
C VAL A 208 19.01 -17.37 -20.78
N ALA A 209 18.28 -16.45 -21.39
CA ALA A 209 18.77 -15.18 -21.89
C ALA A 209 17.82 -14.10 -21.37
N LEU A 210 18.30 -13.29 -20.43
CA LEU A 210 17.48 -12.32 -19.72
C LEU A 210 17.16 -11.10 -20.59
N ARG A 211 15.88 -10.71 -20.59
CA ARG A 211 15.40 -9.44 -21.16
C ARG A 211 14.57 -8.73 -20.11
N GLY A 212 15.20 -7.83 -19.39
CA GLY A 212 14.54 -7.13 -18.27
C GLY A 212 15.19 -7.42 -16.93
N PRO A 213 15.11 -8.62 -16.37
CA PRO A 213 15.85 -9.01 -15.17
C PRO A 213 17.37 -8.89 -15.34
N VAL A 214 18.09 -8.71 -14.23
CA VAL A 214 19.56 -8.54 -14.24
C VAL A 214 20.33 -9.79 -13.87
N ALA A 215 19.69 -10.77 -13.23
CA ALA A 215 20.29 -12.04 -12.89
C ALA A 215 19.24 -13.15 -12.84
N PHE A 216 19.70 -14.40 -12.93
CA PHE A 216 18.85 -15.57 -12.71
C PHE A 216 19.58 -16.63 -11.88
N ARG A 217 18.80 -17.53 -11.28
CA ARG A 217 19.30 -18.74 -10.59
C ARG A 217 18.32 -19.89 -10.79
N TRP A 218 18.87 -21.09 -10.90
CA TRP A 218 18.13 -22.33 -10.71
C TRP A 218 18.37 -22.81 -9.30
N ILE A 219 17.35 -22.70 -8.44
CA ILE A 219 17.46 -23.03 -7.02
C ILE A 219 16.58 -24.23 -6.66
N ARG A 220 16.92 -24.94 -5.61
CA ARG A 220 15.97 -25.84 -4.96
C ARG A 220 14.96 -24.99 -4.21
N ILE A 221 13.71 -25.45 -4.12
CA ILE A 221 12.67 -24.63 -3.48
C ILE A 221 12.92 -24.41 -1.98
N ASP A 222 13.62 -25.33 -1.30
CA ASP A 222 14.00 -25.19 0.09
C ASP A 222 15.06 -24.07 0.33
N GLU A 223 15.75 -23.64 -0.72
CA GLU A 223 16.75 -22.57 -0.66
C GLU A 223 16.16 -21.16 -0.82
N TYR A 224 14.83 -21.02 -1.04
CA TYR A 224 14.21 -19.72 -1.33
C TYR A 224 14.48 -18.64 -0.28
N GLN A 225 14.68 -19.04 0.99
CA GLN A 225 14.97 -18.12 2.10
C GLN A 225 16.31 -17.37 1.95
N LYS A 226 17.22 -17.88 1.13
CA LYS A 226 18.48 -17.20 0.81
C LYS A 226 18.31 -16.00 -0.10
N PHE A 227 17.14 -15.81 -0.67
CA PHE A 227 16.81 -14.80 -1.66
C PHE A 227 15.65 -13.91 -1.18
N PRO A 228 15.77 -12.58 -1.25
CA PRO A 228 14.69 -11.68 -0.86
C PRO A 228 13.60 -11.66 -1.94
N PHE A 229 12.40 -12.15 -1.62
CA PHE A 229 11.22 -12.13 -2.48
C PHE A 229 10.22 -11.05 -2.08
N PRO A 230 9.39 -10.52 -3.03
CA PRO A 230 8.22 -9.71 -2.71
C PRO A 230 7.25 -10.45 -1.80
N ARG A 231 6.57 -9.71 -0.93
CA ARG A 231 5.65 -10.29 0.06
C ARG A 231 4.52 -11.12 -0.57
N ALA A 232 4.11 -10.77 -1.79
CA ALA A 232 3.10 -11.53 -2.51
C ALA A 232 3.55 -12.97 -2.82
N ASN A 233 4.83 -13.17 -3.13
CA ASN A 233 5.39 -14.48 -3.47
C ASN A 233 5.42 -15.42 -2.25
N HIS A 234 5.64 -14.90 -1.06
CA HIS A 234 5.61 -15.70 0.18
C HIS A 234 4.25 -16.37 0.45
N LYS A 235 3.18 -15.92 -0.21
CA LYS A 235 1.84 -16.54 -0.05
C LYS A 235 1.71 -17.88 -0.75
N PHE A 236 2.49 -18.13 -1.81
CA PHE A 236 2.41 -19.38 -2.56
C PHE A 236 3.69 -20.24 -2.52
N ILE A 237 4.84 -19.66 -2.23
CA ILE A 237 6.09 -20.42 -2.11
C ILE A 237 5.98 -21.65 -1.20
N PRO A 238 5.29 -21.59 -0.03
CA PRO A 238 5.10 -22.77 0.81
C PRO A 238 4.37 -23.93 0.12
N MET A 239 3.49 -23.61 -0.86
CA MET A 239 2.73 -24.62 -1.62
C MET A 239 3.60 -25.39 -2.60
N LEU A 240 4.77 -24.84 -2.95
CA LEU A 240 5.76 -25.50 -3.84
C LEU A 240 6.58 -26.58 -3.15
N LYS A 241 6.57 -26.62 -1.81
CA LYS A 241 7.30 -27.63 -1.06
C LYS A 241 6.64 -28.99 -1.25
N GLY A 242 7.44 -29.94 -1.72
CA GLY A 242 6.95 -31.30 -2.00
C GLY A 242 6.40 -31.52 -3.43
N LEU A 243 6.28 -30.47 -4.22
CA LEU A 243 5.98 -30.62 -5.65
C LEU A 243 7.26 -31.09 -6.38
N GLN A 244 7.31 -32.36 -6.73
CA GLN A 244 8.27 -32.91 -7.70
C GLN A 244 7.50 -33.07 -9.02
N LEU A 245 7.75 -32.18 -9.97
CA LEU A 245 7.32 -32.45 -11.33
C LEU A 245 8.27 -33.52 -11.89
N THR A 246 7.81 -34.76 -11.90
CA THR A 246 8.50 -35.86 -12.54
C THR A 246 8.74 -35.49 -14.02
N SER A 247 10.01 -35.29 -14.38
CA SER A 247 10.39 -35.37 -15.77
C SER A 247 10.17 -36.83 -16.20
N GLU A 248 9.12 -37.09 -16.96
CA GLU A 248 9.07 -38.31 -17.74
C GLU A 248 10.23 -38.30 -18.74
N THR A 249 11.37 -38.78 -18.29
CA THR A 249 12.36 -39.33 -19.21
C THR A 249 11.87 -40.72 -19.56
N GLY A 250 10.91 -40.76 -20.47
CA GLY A 250 10.53 -41.95 -21.14
C GLY A 250 11.07 -41.94 -22.56
N LYS A 251 12.23 -42.64 -22.85
CA LYS A 251 12.10 -43.81 -23.67
C LYS A 251 13.43 -44.32 -24.15
N PRO A 252 13.44 -45.62 -24.36
CA PRO A 252 14.62 -46.32 -24.86
C PRO A 252 14.93 -46.02 -26.30
#